data_25ecb40e63b55318d6cfaaacaad9a82c
#
_entry.id   25ecb40e63b55318d6cfaaacaad9a82c
#
_cell.length_a   1.000
_cell.length_b   1.000
_cell.length_c   1.000
_cell.angle_alpha   90.00
_cell.angle_beta   90.00
_cell.angle_gamma   90.00
#
_symmetry.space_group_name_H-M   'P 1'
#
loop_
_entity.id
_entity.type
_entity.pdbx_description
1 polymer ?
#
loop_
_entity_poly.entity_id
_entity_poly.type
_entity_poly.pdbx_seq_one_letter_code
_entity_poly.pdbx_strand_id
1 'polypeptide(L)'
;MKKISLTLATLAVAASAFAQTPPQPQTPAPATATAASAPSAEQRAARHEARIEQRIKYLHDQLKITSAQEPQWKTFADTMRENGDTMGRLYRTRMESRNVSAVDDMKQYAELAQANADGAKKLADAFAPLYESFPADQKALADTTFRSWLHHGGEHRGKGKARSKEGKAAAAPAASAPAQP
;
A
#
# COMPACT_ATOMS: atom_id res chain seq x y z
N MET A 1 -10.94 -21.43 -55.97
CA MET A 1 -11.37 -22.63 -56.72
C MET A 1 -11.29 -23.83 -55.81
N LYS A 2 -12.40 -24.64 -55.82
CA LYS A 2 -12.48 -26.06 -55.39
C LYS A 2 -12.39 -26.30 -53.87
N LYS A 3 -13.20 -27.10 -53.25
CA LYS A 3 -14.54 -27.68 -53.56
C LYS A 3 -15.13 -28.14 -52.22
N ILE A 4 -16.42 -27.97 -52.13
CA ILE A 4 -17.39 -28.51 -51.20
C ILE A 4 -17.31 -30.04 -51.17
N SER A 5 -17.37 -30.65 -50.00
CA SER A 5 -17.88 -32.02 -49.86
C SER A 5 -18.72 -32.11 -48.59
N LEU A 6 -20.01 -32.25 -48.88
CA LEU A 6 -21.12 -32.59 -48.01
C LEU A 6 -21.17 -34.11 -47.90
N THR A 7 -21.22 -34.70 -46.71
CA THR A 7 -21.66 -36.07 -46.51
C THR A 7 -22.68 -36.15 -45.38
N LEU A 8 -23.80 -36.67 -45.73
CA LEU A 8 -25.05 -36.91 -45.01
C LEU A 8 -25.04 -38.34 -44.44
N ALA A 9 -25.89 -38.56 -43.46
CA ALA A 9 -26.43 -39.82 -42.90
C ALA A 9 -25.67 -40.32 -41.65
N THR A 10 -26.30 -40.77 -40.58
CA THR A 10 -27.56 -41.53 -40.45
C THR A 10 -28.10 -41.49 -39.03
N LEU A 11 -29.38 -41.50 -38.90
CA LEU A 11 -30.21 -41.60 -37.70
C LEU A 11 -30.08 -43.00 -37.05
N ALA A 12 -29.78 -43.04 -35.74
CA ALA A 12 -29.98 -44.25 -34.93
C ALA A 12 -30.71 -43.86 -33.64
N VAL A 13 -31.97 -44.22 -33.56
CA VAL A 13 -32.81 -44.14 -32.36
C VAL A 13 -32.45 -45.33 -31.47
N ALA A 14 -31.93 -45.09 -30.28
CA ALA A 14 -31.84 -46.09 -29.22
C ALA A 14 -32.59 -45.55 -27.99
N ALA A 15 -33.73 -46.14 -27.71
CA ALA A 15 -34.48 -45.97 -26.49
C ALA A 15 -33.68 -46.59 -25.35
N SER A 16 -33.35 -45.80 -24.34
CA SER A 16 -32.73 -46.26 -23.10
C SER A 16 -33.49 -45.74 -21.89
N ALA A 17 -33.80 -46.63 -21.01
CA ALA A 17 -34.63 -46.57 -19.84
C ALA A 17 -34.30 -45.42 -18.88
N PHE A 18 -35.37 -44.81 -18.37
CA PHE A 18 -35.31 -43.88 -17.22
C PHE A 18 -34.83 -44.59 -15.96
N ALA A 19 -33.59 -44.38 -15.58
CA ALA A 19 -33.15 -44.59 -14.21
C ALA A 19 -33.34 -43.26 -13.47
N GLN A 20 -34.30 -43.18 -12.57
CA GLN A 20 -34.52 -42.07 -11.69
C GLN A 20 -33.38 -42.02 -10.67
N THR A 21 -32.46 -41.09 -10.82
CA THR A 21 -31.45 -40.74 -9.82
C THR A 21 -32.15 -39.97 -8.69
N PRO A 22 -31.97 -40.31 -7.41
CA PRO A 22 -32.55 -39.55 -6.30
C PRO A 22 -32.01 -38.12 -6.30
N PRO A 23 -32.80 -37.11 -5.83
CA PRO A 23 -32.38 -35.73 -5.79
C PRO A 23 -31.20 -35.58 -4.85
N GLN A 24 -30.05 -35.21 -5.42
CA GLN A 24 -28.85 -34.84 -4.65
C GLN A 24 -29.12 -33.51 -3.98
N PRO A 25 -28.78 -33.32 -2.68
CA PRO A 25 -28.90 -32.05 -2.02
C PRO A 25 -28.05 -31.03 -2.77
N GLN A 26 -28.66 -29.98 -3.31
CA GLN A 26 -27.97 -28.87 -3.91
C GLN A 26 -27.25 -28.12 -2.79
N THR A 27 -25.94 -28.30 -2.69
CA THR A 27 -25.09 -27.40 -1.96
C THR A 27 -25.28 -25.99 -2.55
N PRO A 28 -25.54 -24.94 -1.72
CA PRO A 28 -25.63 -23.59 -2.21
C PRO A 28 -24.33 -23.25 -2.93
N ALA A 29 -24.42 -22.79 -4.17
CA ALA A 29 -23.27 -22.26 -4.90
C ALA A 29 -22.61 -21.18 -4.05
N PRO A 30 -21.29 -21.17 -3.91
CA PRO A 30 -20.62 -20.11 -3.18
C PRO A 30 -20.99 -18.78 -3.82
N ALA A 31 -21.56 -17.87 -3.02
CA ALA A 31 -21.88 -16.52 -3.44
C ALA A 31 -20.61 -15.94 -4.10
N THR A 32 -20.74 -15.57 -5.37
CA THR A 32 -19.69 -14.88 -6.12
C THR A 32 -19.31 -13.64 -5.31
N ALA A 33 -18.17 -13.72 -4.62
CA ALA A 33 -17.55 -12.57 -4.00
C ALA A 33 -17.33 -11.55 -5.12
N THR A 34 -18.12 -10.47 -5.09
CA THR A 34 -17.97 -9.36 -6.03
C THR A 34 -16.55 -8.86 -5.86
N ALA A 35 -15.70 -9.14 -6.84
CA ALA A 35 -14.32 -8.65 -6.84
C ALA A 35 -14.39 -7.13 -6.75
N ALA A 36 -13.99 -6.58 -5.59
CA ALA A 36 -13.96 -5.15 -5.38
C ALA A 36 -13.02 -4.56 -6.45
N SER A 37 -13.57 -3.78 -7.37
CA SER A 37 -12.81 -3.11 -8.41
C SER A 37 -11.68 -2.31 -7.79
N ALA A 38 -10.48 -2.39 -8.37
CA ALA A 38 -9.33 -1.61 -7.90
C ALA A 38 -9.70 -0.11 -7.88
N PRO A 39 -9.28 0.64 -6.85
CA PRO A 39 -9.65 2.04 -6.71
C PRO A 39 -9.17 2.87 -7.91
N SER A 40 -10.00 3.79 -8.38
CA SER A 40 -9.67 4.70 -9.48
C SER A 40 -8.47 5.61 -9.13
N ALA A 41 -7.88 6.27 -10.13
CA ALA A 41 -6.79 7.24 -9.92
C ALA A 41 -7.25 8.38 -9.00
N GLU A 42 -8.47 8.88 -9.19
CA GLU A 42 -9.07 9.92 -8.34
C GLU A 42 -9.27 9.46 -6.90
N GLN A 43 -9.79 8.23 -6.71
CA GLN A 43 -9.94 7.67 -5.38
C GLN A 43 -8.60 7.49 -4.67
N ARG A 44 -7.55 7.15 -5.40
CA ARG A 44 -6.19 7.07 -4.82
C ARG A 44 -5.65 8.44 -4.46
N ALA A 45 -5.89 9.46 -5.29
CA ALA A 45 -5.50 10.84 -5.01
C ALA A 45 -6.22 11.37 -3.77
N ALA A 46 -7.55 11.26 -3.71
CA ALA A 46 -8.35 11.68 -2.56
C ALA A 46 -7.94 10.97 -1.25
N ARG A 47 -7.62 9.68 -1.31
CA ARG A 47 -7.10 8.95 -0.13
C ARG A 47 -5.71 9.41 0.29
N HIS A 48 -4.89 9.85 -0.66
CA HIS A 48 -3.57 10.40 -0.36
C HIS A 48 -3.69 11.73 0.37
N GLU A 49 -4.50 12.64 -0.16
CA GLU A 49 -4.81 13.94 0.43
C GLU A 49 -5.42 13.79 1.83
N ALA A 50 -6.44 12.95 1.97
CA ALA A 50 -7.05 12.68 3.27
C ALA A 50 -6.04 12.18 4.31
N ARG A 51 -5.03 11.38 3.91
CA ARG A 51 -3.96 10.94 4.83
C ARG A 51 -3.04 12.06 5.24
N ILE A 52 -2.76 13.02 4.35
CA ILE A 52 -1.96 14.21 4.67
C ILE A 52 -2.70 15.04 5.70
N GLU A 53 -4.00 15.33 5.46
CA GLU A 53 -4.81 16.12 6.38
C GLU A 53 -4.98 15.43 7.75
N GLN A 54 -5.24 14.13 7.78
CA GLN A 54 -5.28 13.37 9.03
C GLN A 54 -3.98 13.46 9.81
N ARG A 55 -2.84 13.47 9.11
CA ARG A 55 -1.53 13.60 9.72
C ARG A 55 -1.29 14.99 10.28
N ILE A 56 -1.66 16.03 9.52
CA ILE A 56 -1.57 17.42 9.96
C ILE A 56 -2.41 17.59 11.22
N LYS A 57 -3.67 17.13 11.20
CA LYS A 57 -4.53 17.19 12.38
C LYS A 57 -3.95 16.43 13.57
N TYR A 58 -3.45 15.22 13.34
CA TYR A 58 -2.83 14.42 14.41
C TYR A 58 -1.66 15.16 15.06
N LEU A 59 -0.74 15.73 14.26
CA LEU A 59 0.42 16.46 14.79
C LEU A 59 -0.02 17.74 15.52
N HIS A 60 -1.00 18.47 15.03
CA HIS A 60 -1.56 19.65 15.69
C HIS A 60 -2.06 19.31 17.10
N ASP A 61 -2.86 18.24 17.19
CA ASP A 61 -3.43 17.78 18.45
C ASP A 61 -2.31 17.25 19.40
N GLN A 62 -1.36 16.49 18.87
CA GLN A 62 -0.26 15.94 19.68
C GLN A 62 0.69 16.99 20.20
N LEU A 63 1.00 18.00 19.40
CA LEU A 63 1.87 19.09 19.79
C LEU A 63 1.16 20.15 20.66
N LYS A 64 -0.15 20.03 20.83
CA LYS A 64 -0.99 20.97 21.60
C LYS A 64 -0.80 22.41 21.13
N ILE A 65 -0.90 22.62 19.81
CA ILE A 65 -0.72 23.94 19.21
C ILE A 65 -1.72 24.94 19.81
N THR A 66 -1.23 26.07 20.25
CA THR A 66 -2.04 27.16 20.81
C THR A 66 -2.44 28.16 19.74
N SER A 67 -3.46 28.97 20.00
CA SER A 67 -3.92 30.01 19.08
C SER A 67 -2.81 31.03 18.74
N ALA A 68 -1.86 31.28 19.64
CA ALA A 68 -0.71 32.13 19.37
C ALA A 68 0.31 31.51 18.40
N GLN A 69 0.33 30.19 18.30
CA GLN A 69 1.25 29.43 17.45
C GLN A 69 0.64 29.08 16.07
N GLU A 70 -0.65 29.33 15.87
CA GLU A 70 -1.35 29.00 14.60
C GLU A 70 -0.69 29.58 13.34
N PRO A 71 -0.15 30.82 13.32
CA PRO A 71 0.53 31.32 12.11
C PRO A 71 1.74 30.48 11.71
N GLN A 72 2.60 30.09 12.67
CA GLN A 72 3.76 29.23 12.40
C GLN A 72 3.33 27.81 12.07
N TRP A 73 2.31 27.29 12.78
CA TRP A 73 1.71 26.00 12.48
C TRP A 73 1.19 25.93 11.05
N LYS A 74 0.48 26.96 10.61
CA LYS A 74 -0.06 27.02 9.23
C LYS A 74 1.05 26.89 8.21
N THR A 75 2.17 27.59 8.38
CA THR A 75 3.32 27.50 7.48
C THR A 75 3.88 26.08 7.41
N PHE A 76 4.01 25.42 8.55
CA PHE A 76 4.45 24.02 8.61
C PHE A 76 3.44 23.06 7.96
N ALA A 77 2.15 23.22 8.23
CA ALA A 77 1.08 22.41 7.65
C ALA A 77 1.00 22.56 6.12
N ASP A 78 1.14 23.78 5.60
CA ASP A 78 1.15 24.05 4.16
C ASP A 78 2.38 23.40 3.50
N THR A 79 3.54 23.43 4.14
CA THR A 79 4.74 22.71 3.69
C THR A 79 4.52 21.18 3.66
N MET A 80 3.78 20.63 4.62
CA MET A 80 3.42 19.20 4.61
C MET A 80 2.53 18.87 3.42
N ARG A 81 1.55 19.72 3.07
CA ARG A 81 0.68 19.56 1.90
C ARG A 81 1.49 19.59 0.61
N GLU A 82 2.32 20.63 0.42
CA GLU A 82 3.18 20.79 -0.76
C GLU A 82 4.08 19.57 -0.98
N ASN A 83 4.72 19.08 0.09
CA ASN A 83 5.55 17.88 0.01
C ASN A 83 4.73 16.63 -0.35
N GLY A 84 3.57 16.46 0.26
CA GLY A 84 2.68 15.36 -0.03
C GLY A 84 2.24 15.35 -1.49
N ASP A 85 1.84 16.49 -2.02
CA ASP A 85 1.42 16.65 -3.42
C ASP A 85 2.57 16.37 -4.39
N THR A 86 3.76 16.89 -4.09
CA THR A 86 4.96 16.64 -4.91
C THR A 86 5.29 15.15 -4.95
N MET A 87 5.37 14.50 -3.80
CA MET A 87 5.62 13.06 -3.72
C MET A 87 4.52 12.25 -4.39
N GLY A 88 3.26 12.62 -4.17
CA GLY A 88 2.11 11.96 -4.79
C GLY A 88 2.14 12.03 -6.31
N ARG A 89 2.51 13.18 -6.88
CA ARG A 89 2.68 13.37 -8.32
C ARG A 89 3.81 12.51 -8.88
N LEU A 90 5.00 12.58 -8.28
CA LEU A 90 6.17 11.80 -8.74
C LEU A 90 5.92 10.29 -8.67
N TYR A 91 5.26 9.82 -7.63
CA TYR A 91 4.86 8.41 -7.54
C TYR A 91 3.86 8.00 -8.61
N ARG A 92 2.86 8.84 -8.92
CA ARG A 92 1.90 8.56 -10.00
C ARG A 92 2.61 8.48 -11.34
N THR A 93 3.42 9.49 -11.68
CA THR A 93 4.20 9.51 -12.93
C THR A 93 5.02 8.22 -13.08
N ARG A 94 5.72 7.80 -12.02
CA ARG A 94 6.51 6.58 -12.05
C ARG A 94 5.65 5.31 -12.22
N MET A 95 4.49 5.23 -11.57
CA MET A 95 3.58 4.08 -11.70
C MET A 95 2.87 4.00 -13.06
N GLU A 96 2.66 5.14 -13.71
CA GLU A 96 2.06 5.25 -15.04
C GLU A 96 3.09 5.02 -16.16
N SER A 97 4.37 5.24 -15.90
CA SER A 97 5.47 4.99 -16.82
C SER A 97 5.65 3.50 -17.08
N ARG A 98 5.16 3.03 -18.21
CA ARG A 98 5.30 1.64 -18.65
C ARG A 98 6.38 1.53 -19.70
N ASN A 99 7.11 0.42 -19.71
CA ASN A 99 8.15 0.14 -20.72
C ASN A 99 9.30 1.17 -20.76
N VAL A 100 9.64 1.74 -19.62
CA VAL A 100 10.82 2.60 -19.48
C VAL A 100 12.11 1.79 -19.48
N SER A 101 13.20 2.37 -19.98
CA SER A 101 14.52 1.76 -19.86
C SER A 101 14.97 1.70 -18.39
N ALA A 102 15.88 0.77 -18.07
CA ALA A 102 16.47 0.71 -16.73
C ALA A 102 17.13 2.03 -16.32
N VAL A 103 17.74 2.74 -17.28
CA VAL A 103 18.36 4.05 -17.04
C VAL A 103 17.31 5.10 -16.68
N ASP A 104 16.18 5.13 -17.39
CA ASP A 104 15.12 6.09 -17.13
C ASP A 104 14.37 5.78 -15.80
N ASP A 105 14.20 4.51 -15.47
CA ASP A 105 13.67 4.12 -14.16
C ASP A 105 14.60 4.55 -13.01
N MET A 106 15.93 4.42 -13.19
CA MET A 106 16.90 4.94 -12.22
C MET A 106 16.86 6.46 -12.08
N LYS A 107 16.68 7.21 -13.19
CA LYS A 107 16.51 8.67 -13.15
C LYS A 107 15.25 9.07 -12.38
N GLN A 108 14.11 8.44 -12.67
CA GLN A 108 12.87 8.68 -11.95
C GLN A 108 12.99 8.37 -10.45
N TYR A 109 13.75 7.32 -10.10
CA TYR A 109 14.05 7.02 -8.71
C TYR A 109 14.91 8.11 -8.06
N ALA A 110 15.92 8.61 -8.78
CA ALA A 110 16.78 9.70 -8.28
C ALA A 110 15.98 10.99 -8.05
N GLU A 111 15.05 11.34 -8.95
CA GLU A 111 14.14 12.49 -8.78
C GLU A 111 13.27 12.32 -7.53
N LEU A 112 12.73 11.12 -7.31
CA LEU A 112 11.93 10.83 -6.14
C LEU A 112 12.74 10.95 -4.84
N ALA A 113 13.96 10.44 -4.82
CA ALA A 113 14.88 10.51 -3.68
C ALA A 113 15.27 11.96 -3.38
N GLN A 114 15.58 12.74 -4.43
CA GLN A 114 15.91 14.16 -4.30
C GLN A 114 14.72 14.97 -3.75
N ALA A 115 13.53 14.80 -4.33
CA ALA A 115 12.32 15.47 -3.87
C ALA A 115 12.00 15.14 -2.40
N ASN A 116 12.25 13.90 -1.98
CA ASN A 116 12.07 13.50 -0.57
C ASN A 116 13.08 14.21 0.35
N ALA A 117 14.34 14.32 -0.07
CA ALA A 117 15.37 15.01 0.71
C ALA A 117 15.08 16.52 0.83
N ASP A 118 14.73 17.16 -0.29
CA ASP A 118 14.38 18.58 -0.34
C ASP A 118 13.12 18.86 0.48
N GLY A 119 12.13 17.98 0.40
CA GLY A 119 10.93 18.08 1.21
C GLY A 119 11.18 17.95 2.71
N ALA A 120 12.06 17.03 3.10
CA ALA A 120 12.46 16.89 4.52
C ALA A 120 13.18 18.16 5.02
N LYS A 121 14.03 18.76 4.19
CA LYS A 121 14.70 20.01 4.52
C LYS A 121 13.70 21.16 4.69
N LYS A 122 12.79 21.37 3.73
CA LYS A 122 11.73 22.36 3.80
C LYS A 122 10.88 22.21 5.07
N LEU A 123 10.54 20.97 5.45
CA LEU A 123 9.78 20.70 6.67
C LEU A 123 10.56 21.09 7.92
N ALA A 124 11.85 20.80 7.98
CA ALA A 124 12.70 21.20 9.10
C ALA A 124 12.80 22.73 9.21
N ASP A 125 13.01 23.41 8.08
CA ASP A 125 13.08 24.86 8.00
C ASP A 125 11.76 25.54 8.43
N ALA A 126 10.61 24.96 8.04
CA ALA A 126 9.29 25.47 8.42
C ALA A 126 8.91 25.14 9.88
N PHE A 127 9.45 24.04 10.43
CA PHE A 127 9.20 23.65 11.81
C PHE A 127 10.05 24.44 12.81
N ALA A 128 11.25 24.87 12.46
CA ALA A 128 12.17 25.53 13.35
C ALA A 128 11.56 26.75 14.07
N PRO A 129 10.93 27.74 13.42
CA PRO A 129 10.33 28.88 14.09
C PRO A 129 9.15 28.50 14.99
N LEU A 130 8.39 27.45 14.62
CA LEU A 130 7.33 26.92 15.46
C LEU A 130 7.91 26.29 16.74
N TYR A 131 8.94 25.47 16.60
CA TYR A 131 9.62 24.82 17.72
C TYR A 131 10.26 25.84 18.68
N GLU A 132 10.83 26.92 18.14
CA GLU A 132 11.38 28.01 18.97
C GLU A 132 10.31 28.68 19.83
N SER A 133 9.08 28.78 19.36
CA SER A 133 7.95 29.35 20.09
C SER A 133 7.43 28.46 21.24
N PHE A 134 7.87 27.20 21.31
CA PHE A 134 7.38 26.23 22.29
C PHE A 134 8.00 26.44 23.67
N PRO A 135 7.20 26.40 24.75
CA PRO A 135 7.72 26.23 26.09
C PRO A 135 8.41 24.87 26.28
N ALA A 136 9.18 24.70 27.34
CA ALA A 136 10.02 23.53 27.57
C ALA A 136 9.25 22.20 27.50
N ASP A 137 8.06 22.13 28.10
CA ASP A 137 7.23 20.92 28.10
C ASP A 137 6.72 20.56 26.69
N GLN A 138 6.38 21.58 25.89
CA GLN A 138 5.94 21.40 24.52
C GLN A 138 7.11 20.99 23.60
N LYS A 139 8.32 21.50 23.84
CA LYS A 139 9.55 21.04 23.16
C LYS A 139 9.83 19.57 23.44
N ALA A 140 9.77 19.14 24.70
CA ALA A 140 9.95 17.74 25.06
C ALA A 140 8.90 16.82 24.40
N LEU A 141 7.65 17.28 24.30
CA LEU A 141 6.58 16.58 23.61
C LEU A 141 6.86 16.47 22.10
N ALA A 142 7.31 17.56 21.47
CA ALA A 142 7.68 17.58 20.06
C ALA A 142 8.85 16.63 19.77
N ASP A 143 9.90 16.65 20.57
CA ASP A 143 11.07 15.77 20.44
C ASP A 143 10.66 14.28 20.48
N THR A 144 9.75 13.92 21.38
CA THR A 144 9.26 12.57 21.49
C THR A 144 8.39 12.18 20.31
N THR A 145 7.47 13.06 19.89
CA THR A 145 6.54 12.86 18.80
C THR A 145 7.27 12.66 17.47
N PHE A 146 8.23 13.53 17.15
CA PHE A 146 8.99 13.44 15.89
C PHE A 146 9.98 12.27 15.88
N ARG A 147 10.61 11.96 17.01
CA ARG A 147 11.48 10.78 17.13
C ARG A 147 10.71 9.50 16.85
N SER A 148 9.56 9.33 17.50
CA SER A 148 8.67 8.20 17.25
C SER A 148 8.25 8.12 15.78
N TRP A 149 7.90 9.25 15.18
CA TRP A 149 7.48 9.31 13.80
C TRP A 149 8.58 8.93 12.80
N LEU A 150 9.80 9.40 12.98
CA LEU A 150 10.92 9.08 12.10
C LEU A 150 11.30 7.59 12.19
N HIS A 151 11.24 7.00 13.38
CA HIS A 151 11.55 5.58 13.57
C HIS A 151 10.44 4.65 13.04
N HIS A 152 9.16 4.97 13.25
CA HIS A 152 8.06 4.12 12.78
C HIS A 152 7.70 4.35 11.31
N GLY A 153 8.00 5.50 10.73
CA GLY A 153 7.82 5.78 9.31
C GLY A 153 8.66 4.89 8.39
N GLY A 154 9.79 4.37 8.90
CA GLY A 154 10.66 3.40 8.21
C GLY A 154 10.15 1.96 8.28
N GLU A 155 9.50 1.56 9.38
CA GLU A 155 9.08 0.17 9.60
C GLU A 155 7.85 -0.27 8.78
N HIS A 156 6.97 0.64 8.41
CA HIS A 156 5.81 0.30 7.56
C HIS A 156 6.19 -0.07 6.12
N ARG A 157 7.42 0.22 5.66
CA ARG A 157 7.92 -0.23 4.35
C ARG A 157 8.39 -1.68 4.32
N GLY A 158 8.66 -2.30 5.47
CA GLY A 158 9.23 -3.66 5.58
C GLY A 158 8.24 -4.77 5.94
N LYS A 159 7.12 -4.48 6.59
CA LYS A 159 6.23 -5.52 7.16
C LYS A 159 5.23 -6.17 6.20
N GLY A 160 5.12 -5.70 4.96
CA GLY A 160 4.21 -6.30 3.96
C GLY A 160 4.66 -7.64 3.39
N LYS A 161 5.92 -8.07 3.57
CA LYS A 161 6.48 -9.26 2.90
C LYS A 161 6.91 -10.40 3.82
N ALA A 162 6.83 -10.25 5.14
CA ALA A 162 7.32 -11.25 6.08
C ALA A 162 6.23 -12.24 6.58
N ARG A 163 4.94 -11.98 6.35
CA ARG A 163 3.85 -12.82 6.90
C ARG A 163 3.41 -14.00 6.03
N SER A 164 4.08 -14.27 4.91
CA SER A 164 3.72 -15.38 4.00
C SER A 164 4.67 -16.59 4.05
N LYS A 165 5.65 -16.64 4.96
CA LYS A 165 6.64 -17.75 5.01
C LYS A 165 6.64 -18.58 6.29
N GLU A 166 5.76 -18.33 7.22
CA GLU A 166 5.75 -19.05 8.52
C GLU A 166 4.69 -20.17 8.61
N GLY A 167 4.38 -20.79 7.50
CA GLY A 167 3.36 -21.84 7.41
C GLY A 167 3.81 -23.15 6.79
N LYS A 168 5.12 -23.50 6.78
CA LYS A 168 5.50 -24.86 6.36
C LYS A 168 6.90 -25.26 6.82
N ALA A 169 7.08 -25.58 8.09
CA ALA A 169 8.17 -26.40 8.58
C ALA A 169 7.70 -27.16 9.83
N ALA A 170 7.06 -28.29 9.61
CA ALA A 170 6.85 -29.32 10.63
C ALA A 170 7.42 -30.62 10.11
N ALA A 171 8.20 -31.28 10.96
CA ALA A 171 8.63 -32.66 10.93
C ALA A 171 9.82 -33.03 10.04
N ALA A 172 10.99 -33.13 10.65
CA ALA A 172 11.98 -34.16 10.32
C ALA A 172 12.36 -34.91 11.62
N PRO A 173 12.49 -36.24 11.59
CA PRO A 173 12.62 -37.07 12.77
C PRO A 173 14.07 -37.10 13.32
N ALA A 174 14.16 -37.25 14.64
CA ALA A 174 15.40 -37.42 15.38
C ALA A 174 16.14 -38.68 14.89
N ALA A 175 17.39 -38.52 14.48
CA ALA A 175 18.33 -39.61 14.26
C ALA A 175 19.22 -39.74 15.50
N SER A 176 19.18 -40.92 16.08
CA SER A 176 19.97 -41.37 17.23
C SER A 176 21.47 -41.33 16.96
N ALA A 177 22.25 -40.80 17.89
CA ALA A 177 23.67 -40.92 17.93
C ALA A 177 24.12 -42.29 18.49
N PRO A 178 25.15 -42.96 17.91
CA PRO A 178 25.74 -44.14 18.56
C PRO A 178 26.82 -43.75 19.58
N ALA A 179 26.81 -44.45 20.69
CA ALA A 179 27.87 -44.43 21.71
C ALA A 179 29.16 -44.99 21.18
N GLN A 180 30.27 -44.42 21.59
CA GLN A 180 31.63 -44.99 21.39
C GLN A 180 32.17 -45.48 22.71
N PRO A 181 33.06 -46.48 22.64
CA PRO A 181 33.63 -47.16 23.80
C PRO A 181 34.71 -46.35 24.52
#